data_492e92753c4796f3bb7d3d470df11c4d
#
_entry.id   492e92753c4796f3bb7d3d470df11c4d
#
_cell.length_a   1.000
_cell.length_b   1.000
_cell.length_c   1.000
_cell.angle_alpha   90.00
_cell.angle_beta   90.00
_cell.angle_gamma   90.00
#
_symmetry.space_group_name_H-M   'P 1'
#
loop_
_entity.id
_entity.type
_entity.pdbx_description
1 polymer ?
#
loop_
_entity_poly.entity_id
_entity_poly.type
_entity_poly.pdbx_seq_one_letter_code
_entity_poly.pdbx_strand_id
1 'polypeptide(L)'
;RIVGQSVDSEGNKAYRLALQTREQHIRRDKATSNICTAQALLANMSGFYAAYHGADGLHAIARRIRLLRQTLVSVLKWNGFEVDEHEGFDTVRWKSDTPVEGYNVKYEGGYITLSLDELSDFDTVFDIVNTQKDYTQHKDTIYQAWDYIVNYKWYSVPERTKPWLRQEVFNKYHSETDMMRYIFELASKDFSLVSGMMPLGSCTMKLNAASELMPVSWEEFANVHPHTPMIQTMGYQKIIDDLQKWLCDITGFDSISLQPNAGSQ
;
A
#
# COMPACT_ATOMS: atom_id res chain seq x y z
N ARG A 1 -6.86 -15.45 15.37
CA ARG A 1 -6.02 -15.02 16.52
C ARG A 1 -6.90 -14.32 17.53
N ILE A 2 -6.59 -14.46 18.81
CA ILE A 2 -7.30 -13.77 19.87
C ILE A 2 -6.56 -12.46 20.16
N VAL A 3 -7.29 -11.34 20.17
CA VAL A 3 -6.78 -10.06 20.63
C VAL A 3 -7.24 -9.87 22.07
N GLY A 4 -6.29 -9.79 22.99
CA GLY A 4 -6.55 -9.51 24.39
C GLY A 4 -6.09 -8.12 24.81
N GLN A 5 -6.56 -7.64 25.94
CA GLN A 5 -6.06 -6.43 26.58
C GLN A 5 -4.92 -6.77 27.54
N SER A 6 -3.85 -6.00 27.50
CA SER A 6 -2.70 -6.07 28.38
C SER A 6 -2.30 -4.67 28.82
N VAL A 7 -1.12 -4.52 29.41
CA VAL A 7 -0.52 -3.25 29.71
C VAL A 7 0.87 -3.16 29.09
N ASP A 8 1.30 -1.96 28.71
CA ASP A 8 2.64 -1.68 28.25
C ASP A 8 3.64 -1.56 29.44
N SER A 9 4.90 -1.21 29.14
CA SER A 9 5.93 -1.03 30.16
C SER A 9 5.68 0.12 31.13
N GLU A 10 4.79 1.05 30.77
CA GLU A 10 4.43 2.21 31.57
C GLU A 10 3.10 2.01 32.32
N GLY A 11 2.47 0.82 32.19
CA GLY A 11 1.20 0.49 32.82
C GLY A 11 -0.04 0.96 32.06
N ASN A 12 0.11 1.51 30.85
CA ASN A 12 -1.02 1.90 30.02
C ASN A 12 -1.67 0.68 29.36
N LYS A 13 -2.96 0.80 29.05
CA LYS A 13 -3.69 -0.25 28.32
C LYS A 13 -3.11 -0.45 26.92
N ALA A 14 -2.76 -1.69 26.61
CA ALA A 14 -2.23 -2.11 25.31
C ALA A 14 -2.91 -3.37 24.82
N TYR A 15 -2.93 -3.57 23.50
CA TYR A 15 -3.45 -4.79 22.90
C TYR A 15 -2.39 -5.86 22.78
N ARG A 16 -2.81 -7.12 22.96
CA ARG A 16 -1.96 -8.31 22.81
C ARG A 16 -2.60 -9.27 21.81
N LEU A 17 -1.83 -9.65 20.80
CA LEU A 17 -2.31 -10.47 19.68
C LEU A 17 -2.24 -11.98 19.92
N ALA A 18 -1.57 -12.47 20.94
CA ALA A 18 -1.40 -13.90 21.18
C ALA A 18 -1.26 -14.23 22.65
N LEU A 19 -1.85 -15.35 23.02
CA LEU A 19 -1.68 -15.99 24.34
C LEU A 19 -0.63 -17.14 24.26
N GLN A 20 0.30 -17.09 23.31
CA GLN A 20 1.27 -18.17 23.09
C GLN A 20 2.59 -17.87 23.80
N THR A 21 3.13 -18.91 24.42
CA THR A 21 4.51 -18.93 24.92
C THR A 21 5.49 -19.05 23.74
N ARG A 22 5.85 -17.90 23.16
CA ARG A 22 6.93 -17.82 22.18
C ARG A 22 8.01 -16.91 22.72
N GLU A 23 9.23 -17.06 22.22
CA GLU A 23 10.37 -16.29 22.70
C GLU A 23 10.13 -14.77 22.58
N GLN A 24 9.61 -14.31 21.46
CA GLN A 24 9.24 -12.91 21.24
C GLN A 24 8.22 -12.40 22.26
N HIS A 25 7.31 -13.24 22.70
CA HIS A 25 6.30 -12.92 23.68
C HIS A 25 6.88 -12.86 25.10
N ILE A 26 7.83 -13.73 25.43
CA ILE A 26 8.41 -13.86 26.77
C ILE A 26 9.52 -12.84 26.95
N ARG A 27 10.44 -12.74 26.01
CA ARG A 27 11.66 -11.91 26.10
C ARG A 27 11.52 -10.52 25.51
N ARG A 28 10.47 -10.29 24.72
CA ARG A 28 10.18 -8.98 24.09
C ARG A 28 11.38 -8.47 23.27
N ASP A 29 11.95 -7.32 23.66
CA ASP A 29 13.12 -6.67 23.05
C ASP A 29 14.41 -7.51 23.15
N LYS A 30 14.49 -8.45 24.08
CA LYS A 30 15.62 -9.37 24.29
C LYS A 30 15.47 -10.71 23.54
N ALA A 31 14.43 -10.86 22.73
CA ALA A 31 14.26 -12.06 21.94
C ALA A 31 15.36 -12.19 20.88
N THR A 32 15.87 -13.40 20.70
CA THR A 32 16.92 -13.69 19.71
C THR A 32 16.36 -14.23 18.40
N SER A 33 15.06 -14.51 18.32
CA SER A 33 14.41 -14.95 17.11
C SER A 33 13.27 -14.01 16.72
N ASN A 34 13.21 -13.65 15.45
CA ASN A 34 12.24 -12.74 14.88
C ASN A 34 11.11 -13.46 14.15
N ILE A 35 10.04 -12.73 13.84
CA ILE A 35 8.96 -13.22 12.99
C ILE A 35 9.51 -13.40 11.58
N CYS A 36 9.42 -14.63 11.04
CA CYS A 36 9.97 -15.01 9.75
C CYS A 36 8.87 -15.37 8.74
N THR A 37 7.83 -14.57 8.63
CA THR A 37 6.73 -14.76 7.68
C THR A 37 6.80 -13.73 6.57
N ALA A 38 6.22 -14.04 5.40
CA ALA A 38 6.09 -13.08 4.29
C ALA A 38 5.40 -11.79 4.73
N GLN A 39 4.41 -11.89 5.61
CA GLN A 39 3.70 -10.74 6.17
C GLN A 39 4.57 -9.83 7.05
N ALA A 40 5.70 -10.31 7.57
CA ALA A 40 6.60 -9.50 8.39
C ALA A 40 7.22 -8.37 7.58
N LEU A 41 7.59 -8.61 6.32
CA LEU A 41 8.11 -7.56 5.43
C LEU A 41 7.09 -6.44 5.25
N LEU A 42 5.85 -6.77 4.93
CA LEU A 42 4.78 -5.79 4.73
C LEU A 42 4.46 -5.02 6.02
N ALA A 43 4.49 -5.70 7.18
CA ALA A 43 4.31 -5.05 8.47
C ALA A 43 5.45 -4.06 8.77
N ASN A 44 6.69 -4.43 8.47
CA ASN A 44 7.85 -3.56 8.63
C ASN A 44 7.76 -2.35 7.69
N MET A 45 7.42 -2.57 6.42
CA MET A 45 7.23 -1.47 5.44
C MET A 45 6.15 -0.49 5.94
N SER A 46 5.03 -0.97 6.43
CA SER A 46 3.96 -0.13 7.00
C SER A 46 4.45 0.66 8.22
N GLY A 47 5.25 0.03 9.08
CA GLY A 47 5.86 0.70 10.24
C GLY A 47 6.85 1.79 9.85
N PHE A 48 7.72 1.52 8.88
CA PHE A 48 8.69 2.49 8.37
C PHE A 48 8.01 3.63 7.59
N TYR A 49 6.97 3.33 6.82
CA TYR A 49 6.15 4.33 6.15
C TYR A 49 5.55 5.32 7.15
N ALA A 50 4.96 4.78 8.24
CA ALA A 50 4.43 5.61 9.31
C ALA A 50 5.51 6.41 10.05
N ALA A 51 6.69 5.83 10.27
CA ALA A 51 7.81 6.52 10.92
C ALA A 51 8.39 7.63 10.04
N TYR A 52 8.46 7.40 8.71
CA TYR A 52 8.97 8.38 7.76
C TYR A 52 8.04 9.58 7.59
N HIS A 53 6.75 9.35 7.41
CA HIS A 53 5.78 10.41 7.18
C HIS A 53 5.30 11.08 8.46
N GLY A 54 5.26 10.35 9.57
CA GLY A 54 4.68 10.84 10.82
C GLY A 54 3.19 11.16 10.71
N ALA A 55 2.65 11.76 11.75
CA ALA A 55 1.23 12.12 11.78
C ALA A 55 0.86 13.17 10.71
N ASP A 56 1.70 14.18 10.57
CA ASP A 56 1.45 15.32 9.66
C ASP A 56 1.59 14.90 8.19
N GLY A 57 2.62 14.10 7.85
CA GLY A 57 2.81 13.60 6.50
C GLY A 57 1.68 12.66 6.06
N LEU A 58 1.25 11.73 6.91
CA LEU A 58 0.12 10.85 6.62
C LEU A 58 -1.20 11.63 6.49
N HIS A 59 -1.38 12.68 7.31
CA HIS A 59 -2.53 13.56 7.17
C HIS A 59 -2.52 14.33 5.84
N ALA A 60 -1.36 14.85 5.44
CA ALA A 60 -1.20 15.54 4.17
C ALA A 60 -1.49 14.64 2.96
N ILE A 61 -0.99 13.39 2.98
CA ILE A 61 -1.27 12.38 1.95
C ILE A 61 -2.77 12.10 1.86
N ALA A 62 -3.39 11.77 2.99
CA ALA A 62 -4.82 11.45 3.05
C ALA A 62 -5.69 12.65 2.59
N ARG A 63 -5.30 13.86 2.99
CA ARG A 63 -5.96 15.10 2.57
C ARG A 63 -5.89 15.28 1.07
N ARG A 64 -4.72 15.09 0.45
CA ARG A 64 -4.52 15.22 -0.99
C ARG A 64 -5.40 14.24 -1.76
N ILE A 65 -5.38 12.95 -1.41
CA ILE A 65 -6.19 11.92 -2.07
C ILE A 65 -7.68 12.28 -1.99
N ARG A 66 -8.16 12.64 -0.82
CA ARG A 66 -9.55 13.01 -0.63
C ARG A 66 -9.93 14.27 -1.43
N LEU A 67 -9.04 15.24 -1.53
CA LEU A 67 -9.24 16.46 -2.30
C LEU A 67 -9.36 16.15 -3.81
N LEU A 68 -8.48 15.31 -4.34
CA LEU A 68 -8.55 14.83 -5.73
C LEU A 68 -9.88 14.11 -6.00
N ARG A 69 -10.28 13.23 -5.08
CA ARG A 69 -11.59 12.56 -5.18
C ARG A 69 -12.75 13.54 -5.21
N GLN A 70 -12.77 14.51 -4.33
CA GLN A 70 -13.85 15.50 -4.28
C GLN A 70 -13.89 16.36 -5.53
N THR A 71 -12.73 16.70 -6.10
CA THR A 71 -12.61 17.42 -7.36
C THR A 71 -13.22 16.60 -8.50
N LEU A 72 -12.81 15.32 -8.63
CA LEU A 72 -13.36 14.43 -9.64
C LEU A 72 -14.89 14.31 -9.52
N VAL A 73 -15.42 14.05 -8.32
CA VAL A 73 -16.86 13.98 -8.06
C VAL A 73 -17.58 15.26 -8.45
N SER A 74 -17.02 16.44 -8.10
CA SER A 74 -17.64 17.72 -8.39
C SER A 74 -17.67 17.99 -9.89
N VAL A 75 -16.57 17.73 -10.58
CA VAL A 75 -16.48 17.96 -12.03
C VAL A 75 -17.41 17.00 -12.79
N LEU A 76 -17.49 15.73 -12.42
CA LEU A 76 -18.41 14.77 -13.00
C LEU A 76 -19.88 15.20 -12.80
N LYS A 77 -20.27 15.59 -11.59
CA LYS A 77 -21.62 16.10 -11.30
C LYS A 77 -21.97 17.37 -12.09
N TRP A 78 -21.06 18.32 -12.20
CA TRP A 78 -21.27 19.54 -13.00
C TRP A 78 -21.47 19.24 -14.48
N ASN A 79 -20.95 18.12 -14.94
CA ASN A 79 -21.10 17.66 -16.31
C ASN A 79 -22.31 16.75 -16.55
N GLY A 80 -23.14 16.62 -15.54
CA GLY A 80 -24.39 15.90 -15.63
C GLY A 80 -24.25 14.38 -15.47
N PHE A 81 -23.08 13.87 -15.05
CA PHE A 81 -22.93 12.45 -14.74
C PHE A 81 -23.67 12.10 -13.44
N GLU A 82 -24.32 10.95 -13.42
CA GLU A 82 -24.85 10.34 -12.22
C GLU A 82 -23.69 9.74 -11.41
N VAL A 83 -23.32 10.40 -10.30
CA VAL A 83 -22.25 9.95 -9.41
C VAL A 83 -22.86 9.34 -8.16
N ASP A 84 -22.39 8.14 -7.78
CA ASP A 84 -22.81 7.48 -6.55
C ASP A 84 -22.45 8.36 -5.33
N GLU A 85 -23.46 8.63 -4.49
CA GLU A 85 -23.30 9.50 -3.34
C GLU A 85 -22.57 8.87 -2.14
N HIS A 86 -22.09 7.63 -2.31
CA HIS A 86 -21.34 6.98 -1.26
C HIS A 86 -20.11 7.80 -0.87
N GLU A 87 -20.03 8.22 0.40
CA GLU A 87 -18.87 8.96 0.93
C GLU A 87 -17.67 8.02 1.08
N GLY A 88 -16.95 7.80 -0.04
CA GLY A 88 -15.68 7.06 -0.04
C GLY A 88 -14.50 7.95 0.37
N PHE A 89 -13.40 7.34 0.76
CA PHE A 89 -12.12 8.03 1.02
C PHE A 89 -11.43 8.44 -0.28
N ASP A 90 -11.23 7.50 -1.19
CA ASP A 90 -10.45 7.56 -2.42
C ASP A 90 -11.25 7.16 -3.67
N THR A 91 -12.32 6.39 -3.47
CA THR A 91 -13.04 5.74 -4.56
C THR A 91 -14.18 6.64 -5.08
N VAL A 92 -14.32 6.71 -6.40
CA VAL A 92 -15.40 7.37 -7.11
C VAL A 92 -16.11 6.35 -8.00
N ARG A 93 -17.43 6.41 -8.01
CA ARG A 93 -18.30 5.58 -8.87
C ARG A 93 -19.29 6.46 -9.59
N TRP A 94 -19.34 6.34 -10.91
CA TRP A 94 -20.27 7.12 -11.74
C TRP A 94 -20.80 6.30 -12.90
N LYS A 95 -21.93 6.69 -13.43
CA LYS A 95 -22.58 6.04 -14.57
C LYS A 95 -22.08 6.65 -15.85
N SER A 96 -21.55 5.81 -16.75
CA SER A 96 -21.10 6.22 -18.07
C SER A 96 -20.94 5.00 -18.98
N ASP A 97 -21.28 5.18 -20.25
CA ASP A 97 -21.04 4.21 -21.32
C ASP A 97 -19.70 4.50 -22.05
N THR A 98 -19.06 5.63 -21.74
CA THR A 98 -17.77 6.00 -22.34
C THR A 98 -16.63 5.39 -21.51
N PRO A 99 -15.75 4.58 -22.11
CA PRO A 99 -14.63 3.99 -21.40
C PRO A 99 -13.63 5.06 -20.94
N VAL A 100 -12.95 4.79 -19.83
CA VAL A 100 -11.79 5.57 -19.39
C VAL A 100 -10.56 4.99 -20.07
N GLU A 101 -9.89 5.80 -20.88
CA GLU A 101 -8.66 5.41 -21.56
C GLU A 101 -7.43 5.70 -20.69
N GLY A 102 -6.43 4.83 -20.78
CA GLY A 102 -5.14 5.00 -20.08
C GLY A 102 -5.14 4.57 -18.61
N TYR A 103 -6.29 4.24 -18.03
CA TYR A 103 -6.43 3.86 -16.63
C TYR A 103 -7.18 2.53 -16.47
N ASN A 104 -6.75 1.71 -15.52
CA ASN A 104 -7.49 0.51 -15.15
C ASN A 104 -8.62 0.88 -14.18
N VAL A 105 -9.84 0.70 -14.63
CA VAL A 105 -11.05 0.98 -13.87
C VAL A 105 -11.97 -0.24 -13.88
N LYS A 106 -12.84 -0.36 -12.88
CA LYS A 106 -13.85 -1.42 -12.82
C LYS A 106 -15.11 -0.96 -13.54
N TYR A 107 -15.58 -1.80 -14.47
CA TYR A 107 -16.89 -1.63 -15.15
C TYR A 107 -17.89 -2.63 -14.61
N GLU A 108 -19.01 -2.16 -14.08
CA GLU A 108 -20.05 -3.03 -13.51
C GLU A 108 -21.43 -2.35 -13.55
N GLY A 109 -22.40 -2.98 -14.22
CA GLY A 109 -23.80 -2.50 -14.25
C GLY A 109 -23.99 -1.10 -14.85
N GLY A 110 -23.17 -0.71 -15.84
CA GLY A 110 -23.20 0.63 -16.45
C GLY A 110 -22.50 1.70 -15.60
N TYR A 111 -21.82 1.29 -14.55
CA TYR A 111 -21.00 2.18 -13.71
C TYR A 111 -19.51 1.94 -13.94
N ILE A 112 -18.76 3.01 -13.84
CA ILE A 112 -17.31 3.02 -13.76
C ILE A 112 -16.93 3.28 -12.31
N THR A 113 -15.98 2.49 -11.78
CA THR A 113 -15.42 2.68 -10.42
C THR A 113 -13.93 2.82 -10.52
N LEU A 114 -13.40 3.89 -9.91
CA LEU A 114 -11.98 4.25 -9.86
C LEU A 114 -11.59 4.54 -8.43
N SER A 115 -10.38 4.16 -8.04
CA SER A 115 -9.75 4.57 -6.77
C SER A 115 -8.49 5.37 -7.05
N LEU A 116 -8.35 6.48 -6.34
CA LEU A 116 -7.17 7.36 -6.39
C LEU A 116 -6.22 6.99 -5.24
N ASP A 117 -4.95 7.25 -5.43
CA ASP A 117 -3.88 6.93 -4.47
C ASP A 117 -2.90 8.10 -4.30
N GLU A 118 -1.78 7.84 -3.62
CA GLU A 118 -0.75 8.85 -3.40
C GLU A 118 0.07 9.22 -4.66
N LEU A 119 0.00 8.44 -5.72
CA LEU A 119 0.63 8.75 -7.01
C LEU A 119 -0.30 9.60 -7.89
N SER A 120 -1.60 9.58 -7.61
CA SER A 120 -2.58 10.38 -8.32
C SER A 120 -2.36 11.86 -8.05
N ASP A 121 -2.53 12.66 -9.09
CA ASP A 121 -2.39 14.10 -9.06
C ASP A 121 -3.54 14.82 -9.77
N PHE A 122 -3.39 16.12 -9.96
CA PHE A 122 -4.37 16.93 -10.66
C PHE A 122 -4.50 16.54 -12.14
N ASP A 123 -3.37 16.22 -12.79
CA ASP A 123 -3.38 15.83 -14.21
C ASP A 123 -4.07 14.48 -14.38
N THR A 124 -3.94 13.55 -13.43
CA THR A 124 -4.72 12.31 -13.35
C THR A 124 -6.23 12.57 -13.38
N VAL A 125 -6.71 13.52 -12.57
CA VAL A 125 -8.14 13.90 -12.55
C VAL A 125 -8.56 14.53 -13.86
N PHE A 126 -7.72 15.40 -14.41
CA PHE A 126 -7.96 16.07 -15.70
C PHE A 126 -8.08 15.05 -16.84
N ASP A 127 -7.15 14.11 -16.93
CA ASP A 127 -7.12 13.08 -17.97
C ASP A 127 -8.37 12.20 -17.90
N ILE A 128 -8.75 11.74 -16.70
CA ILE A 128 -9.95 10.92 -16.49
C ILE A 128 -11.20 11.67 -16.95
N VAL A 129 -11.37 12.92 -16.55
CA VAL A 129 -12.52 13.74 -16.93
C VAL A 129 -12.54 13.95 -18.44
N ASN A 130 -11.38 14.17 -19.05
CA ASN A 130 -11.24 14.41 -20.49
C ASN A 130 -11.62 13.17 -21.32
N THR A 131 -11.40 11.96 -20.81
CA THR A 131 -11.90 10.73 -21.48
C THR A 131 -13.42 10.65 -21.48
N GLN A 132 -14.09 11.22 -20.48
CA GLN A 132 -15.55 11.18 -20.35
C GLN A 132 -16.26 12.25 -21.19
N LYS A 133 -15.62 13.38 -21.38
CA LYS A 133 -16.09 14.49 -22.18
C LYS A 133 -14.90 15.35 -22.57
N ASP A 134 -14.83 15.79 -23.84
CA ASP A 134 -13.73 16.64 -24.30
C ASP A 134 -13.67 17.96 -23.51
N TYR A 135 -12.65 18.03 -22.66
CA TYR A 135 -12.36 19.17 -21.77
C TYR A 135 -11.05 19.86 -22.10
N THR A 136 -10.44 19.57 -23.25
CA THR A 136 -9.13 20.13 -23.65
C THR A 136 -9.11 21.65 -23.60
N GLN A 137 -10.27 22.30 -23.75
CA GLN A 137 -10.43 23.76 -23.67
C GLN A 137 -10.85 24.27 -22.27
N HIS A 138 -11.06 23.40 -21.28
CA HIS A 138 -11.66 23.75 -19.99
C HIS A 138 -10.82 23.32 -18.77
N LYS A 139 -9.50 23.22 -18.92
CA LYS A 139 -8.60 22.93 -17.80
C LYS A 139 -8.85 23.88 -16.61
N ASP A 140 -9.17 25.14 -16.91
CA ASP A 140 -9.52 26.14 -15.91
C ASP A 140 -10.76 25.79 -15.08
N THR A 141 -11.73 25.08 -15.64
CA THR A 141 -12.92 24.63 -14.89
C THR A 141 -12.58 23.63 -13.80
N ILE A 142 -11.63 22.75 -14.07
CA ILE A 142 -11.18 21.77 -13.08
C ILE A 142 -10.33 22.46 -12.00
N TYR A 143 -9.51 23.44 -12.37
CA TYR A 143 -8.83 24.29 -11.40
C TYR A 143 -9.79 25.08 -10.51
N GLN A 144 -10.86 25.61 -11.07
CA GLN A 144 -11.92 26.29 -10.30
C GLN A 144 -12.62 25.32 -9.34
N ALA A 145 -12.88 24.07 -9.76
CA ALA A 145 -13.41 23.02 -8.87
C ALA A 145 -12.47 22.74 -7.71
N TRP A 146 -11.20 22.57 -8.01
CA TRP A 146 -10.14 22.37 -7.02
C TRP A 146 -10.08 23.51 -6.02
N ASP A 147 -9.98 24.74 -6.52
CA ASP A 147 -9.90 25.95 -5.69
C ASP A 147 -11.15 26.13 -4.81
N TYR A 148 -12.32 25.89 -5.37
CA TYR A 148 -13.58 25.90 -4.60
C TYR A 148 -13.60 24.87 -3.49
N ILE A 149 -13.15 23.65 -3.75
CA ILE A 149 -13.13 22.57 -2.74
C ILE A 149 -12.10 22.89 -1.65
N VAL A 150 -10.91 23.35 -2.04
CA VAL A 150 -9.86 23.74 -1.11
C VAL A 150 -10.33 24.85 -0.17
N ASN A 151 -10.99 25.86 -0.71
CA ASN A 151 -11.31 27.07 0.05
C ASN A 151 -12.67 27.01 0.76
N TYR A 152 -13.64 26.23 0.26
CA TYR A 152 -15.03 26.32 0.73
C TYR A 152 -15.64 25.01 1.20
N LYS A 153 -15.20 23.86 0.72
CA LYS A 153 -15.80 22.55 1.08
C LYS A 153 -14.98 21.70 2.02
N TRP A 154 -13.70 22.01 2.18
CA TRP A 154 -12.82 21.18 3.01
C TRP A 154 -13.30 21.08 4.45
N TYR A 155 -13.90 22.13 4.98
CA TYR A 155 -14.38 22.19 6.37
C TYR A 155 -15.56 21.26 6.69
N SER A 156 -16.18 20.63 5.70
CA SER A 156 -17.28 19.68 5.92
C SER A 156 -16.84 18.24 6.25
N VAL A 157 -15.54 17.99 6.22
CA VAL A 157 -14.99 16.64 6.46
C VAL A 157 -14.58 16.51 7.92
N PRO A 158 -15.04 15.46 8.62
CA PRO A 158 -14.59 15.20 9.99
C PRO A 158 -13.07 14.99 9.99
N GLU A 159 -12.35 15.88 10.66
CA GLU A 159 -10.92 15.73 10.87
C GLU A 159 -10.65 15.01 12.20
N ARG A 160 -9.52 14.30 12.24
CA ARG A 160 -9.06 13.70 13.48
C ARG A 160 -8.64 14.81 14.43
N THR A 161 -9.38 14.96 15.55
CA THR A 161 -9.11 15.96 16.59
C THR A 161 -8.17 15.46 17.68
N LYS A 162 -8.06 14.14 17.84
CA LYS A 162 -7.18 13.54 18.85
C LYS A 162 -5.78 13.35 18.33
N PRO A 163 -4.73 13.75 19.10
CA PRO A 163 -3.36 13.47 18.76
C PRO A 163 -3.09 11.97 18.60
N TRP A 164 -2.29 11.59 17.60
CA TRP A 164 -1.93 10.23 17.29
C TRP A 164 -0.45 10.17 16.85
N LEU A 165 0.14 8.98 16.79
CA LEU A 165 1.57 8.76 16.47
C LEU A 165 2.50 9.68 17.29
N ARG A 166 2.26 9.76 18.60
CA ARG A 166 2.97 10.66 19.51
C ARG A 166 4.33 10.13 19.96
N GLN A 167 4.62 8.86 19.69
CA GLN A 167 5.88 8.22 20.02
C GLN A 167 7.01 8.87 19.22
N GLU A 168 8.20 8.98 19.84
CA GLU A 168 9.36 9.65 19.25
C GLU A 168 9.72 9.12 17.86
N VAL A 169 9.58 7.81 17.63
CA VAL A 169 9.88 7.15 16.35
C VAL A 169 9.11 7.73 15.17
N PHE A 170 7.90 8.22 15.38
CA PHE A 170 7.07 8.84 14.34
C PHE A 170 7.33 10.33 14.15
N ASN A 171 8.27 10.91 14.90
CA ASN A 171 8.56 12.33 14.91
C ASN A 171 10.05 12.65 14.71
N LYS A 172 10.84 11.66 14.24
CA LYS A 172 12.31 11.78 14.21
C LYS A 172 12.93 11.49 12.84
N TYR A 173 12.40 10.53 12.08
CA TYR A 173 13.08 9.98 10.92
C TYR A 173 12.42 10.40 9.60
N HIS A 174 12.37 11.71 9.33
CA HIS A 174 11.65 12.28 8.19
C HIS A 174 12.54 12.59 6.97
N SER A 175 13.81 12.21 7.02
CA SER A 175 14.71 12.28 5.87
C SER A 175 15.17 10.89 5.44
N GLU A 176 15.51 10.73 4.17
CA GLU A 176 16.04 9.47 3.63
C GLU A 176 17.25 8.98 4.45
N THR A 177 18.19 9.88 4.70
CA THR A 177 19.42 9.55 5.46
C THR A 177 19.10 9.09 6.89
N ASP A 178 18.20 9.76 7.59
CA ASP A 178 17.85 9.38 8.96
C ASP A 178 17.10 8.07 9.01
N MET A 179 16.20 7.84 8.05
CA MET A 179 15.49 6.58 7.92
C MET A 179 16.44 5.42 7.62
N MET A 180 17.39 5.60 6.69
CA MET A 180 18.41 4.58 6.40
C MET A 180 19.23 4.24 7.62
N ARG A 181 19.68 5.23 8.39
CA ARG A 181 20.42 5.04 9.64
C ARG A 181 19.59 4.31 10.68
N TYR A 182 18.32 4.64 10.80
CA TYR A 182 17.41 3.98 11.73
C TYR A 182 17.18 2.51 11.36
N ILE A 183 16.95 2.21 10.09
CA ILE A 183 16.81 0.83 9.59
C ILE A 183 18.09 0.04 9.90
N PHE A 184 19.25 0.62 9.63
CA PHE A 184 20.54 -0.02 9.92
C PHE A 184 20.77 -0.23 11.42
N GLU A 185 20.40 0.73 12.26
CA GLU A 185 20.46 0.60 13.72
C GLU A 185 19.59 -0.57 14.20
N LEU A 186 18.36 -0.71 13.69
CA LEU A 186 17.49 -1.84 14.03
C LEU A 186 18.05 -3.17 13.55
N ALA A 187 18.55 -3.21 12.31
CA ALA A 187 19.15 -4.42 11.73
C ALA A 187 20.40 -4.87 12.52
N SER A 188 21.19 -3.92 13.03
CA SER A 188 22.41 -4.23 13.80
C SER A 188 22.14 -4.84 15.19
N LYS A 189 20.91 -4.74 15.70
CA LYS A 189 20.50 -5.31 16.99
C LYS A 189 20.20 -6.81 16.90
N ASP A 190 20.09 -7.33 15.69
CA ASP A 190 19.81 -8.74 15.45
C ASP A 190 20.91 -9.38 14.60
N PHE A 191 20.94 -10.71 14.62
CA PHE A 191 21.91 -11.47 13.85
C PHE A 191 21.53 -11.47 12.37
N SER A 192 22.45 -11.03 11.54
CA SER A 192 22.27 -10.94 10.10
C SER A 192 23.11 -11.97 9.36
N LEU A 193 22.58 -12.52 8.27
CA LEU A 193 23.30 -13.47 7.39
C LEU A 193 24.54 -12.84 6.73
N VAL A 194 24.63 -11.51 6.66
CA VAL A 194 25.85 -10.81 6.21
C VAL A 194 26.90 -10.69 7.30
N SER A 195 26.54 -10.92 8.56
CA SER A 195 27.46 -10.86 9.70
C SER A 195 27.97 -12.23 10.13
N GLY A 196 27.32 -13.32 9.73
CA GLY A 196 27.72 -14.67 10.09
C GLY A 196 26.67 -15.72 9.71
N MET A 197 26.89 -16.97 10.13
CA MET A 197 25.97 -18.07 9.89
C MET A 197 24.82 -18.07 10.88
N MET A 198 23.59 -18.20 10.42
CA MET A 198 22.42 -18.37 11.28
C MET A 198 22.46 -19.71 12.02
N PRO A 199 22.31 -19.73 13.36
CA PRO A 199 22.33 -20.95 14.15
C PRO A 199 21.04 -21.78 14.05
N LEU A 200 19.99 -21.24 13.40
CA LEU A 200 18.67 -21.86 13.27
C LEU A 200 18.29 -22.08 11.80
N GLY A 201 17.33 -22.98 11.55
CA GLY A 201 16.74 -23.18 10.24
C GLY A 201 16.19 -21.87 9.67
N SER A 202 16.57 -21.53 8.46
CA SER A 202 16.31 -20.22 7.87
C SER A 202 14.87 -19.98 7.43
N CYS A 203 13.97 -20.94 7.55
CA CYS A 203 12.56 -20.82 7.18
C CYS A 203 12.31 -19.99 5.90
N THR A 204 12.16 -18.69 6.03
CA THR A 204 11.97 -17.73 4.94
C THR A 204 13.19 -16.83 4.68
N MET A 205 14.27 -16.95 5.46
CA MET A 205 15.46 -16.13 5.30
C MET A 205 16.38 -16.72 4.24
N LYS A 206 16.18 -16.34 3.00
CA LYS A 206 17.04 -16.71 1.88
C LYS A 206 17.91 -15.52 1.48
N LEU A 207 19.17 -15.79 1.18
CA LEU A 207 20.05 -14.78 0.60
C LEU A 207 19.72 -14.66 -0.89
N ASN A 208 19.30 -13.49 -1.28
CA ASN A 208 19.11 -13.12 -2.67
C ASN A 208 20.15 -12.04 -3.02
N ALA A 209 20.69 -12.08 -4.24
CA ALA A 209 21.49 -10.98 -4.74
C ALA A 209 20.61 -9.70 -4.85
N ALA A 210 21.20 -8.53 -4.59
CA ALA A 210 20.47 -7.26 -4.73
C ALA A 210 19.88 -7.09 -6.15
N SER A 211 20.58 -7.59 -7.18
CA SER A 211 20.11 -7.57 -8.56
C SER A 211 18.86 -8.43 -8.80
N GLU A 212 18.66 -9.50 -8.03
CA GLU A 212 17.45 -10.33 -8.11
C GLU A 212 16.25 -9.64 -7.49
N LEU A 213 16.47 -8.70 -6.55
CA LEU A 213 15.42 -7.94 -5.89
C LEU A 213 15.06 -6.65 -6.62
N MET A 214 15.94 -6.13 -7.48
CA MET A 214 15.68 -4.89 -8.22
C MET A 214 14.35 -4.87 -8.99
N PRO A 215 13.95 -5.94 -9.70
CA PRO A 215 12.69 -5.96 -10.44
C PRO A 215 11.45 -5.74 -9.57
N VAL A 216 11.51 -6.05 -8.27
CA VAL A 216 10.36 -5.86 -7.35
C VAL A 216 9.94 -4.39 -7.25
N SER A 217 10.87 -3.45 -7.49
CA SER A 217 10.59 -2.02 -7.46
C SER A 217 10.34 -1.39 -8.84
N TRP A 218 10.44 -2.16 -9.93
CA TRP A 218 10.12 -1.63 -11.25
C TRP A 218 8.62 -1.45 -11.40
N GLU A 219 8.19 -0.38 -12.04
CA GLU A 219 6.77 -0.03 -12.18
C GLU A 219 5.96 -1.12 -12.85
N GLU A 220 6.53 -1.79 -13.84
CA GLU A 220 5.92 -2.89 -14.58
C GLU A 220 5.58 -4.11 -13.69
N PHE A 221 6.25 -4.22 -12.54
CA PHE A 221 5.99 -5.25 -11.54
C PHE A 221 5.28 -4.70 -10.30
N ALA A 222 5.73 -3.56 -9.78
CA ALA A 222 5.24 -3.01 -8.52
C ALA A 222 3.82 -2.44 -8.63
N ASN A 223 3.47 -1.84 -9.78
CA ASN A 223 2.21 -1.12 -9.96
C ASN A 223 1.09 -1.96 -10.59
N VAL A 224 1.26 -3.29 -10.64
CA VAL A 224 0.23 -4.19 -11.19
C VAL A 224 -0.75 -4.60 -10.10
N HIS A 225 -2.00 -4.14 -10.22
CA HIS A 225 -3.06 -4.53 -9.29
C HIS A 225 -3.49 -6.00 -9.51
N PRO A 226 -3.85 -6.75 -8.45
CA PRO A 226 -4.28 -8.16 -8.58
C PRO A 226 -5.47 -8.41 -9.52
N HIS A 227 -6.31 -7.41 -9.73
CA HIS A 227 -7.46 -7.49 -10.64
C HIS A 227 -7.20 -6.84 -12.01
N THR A 228 -5.95 -6.55 -12.35
CA THR A 228 -5.58 -6.07 -13.68
C THR A 228 -6.00 -7.11 -14.75
N PRO A 229 -6.57 -6.69 -15.88
CA PRO A 229 -6.94 -7.59 -16.97
C PRO A 229 -5.77 -8.46 -17.42
N MET A 230 -6.04 -9.74 -17.67
CA MET A 230 -5.01 -10.74 -18.01
C MET A 230 -4.14 -10.33 -19.21
N ILE A 231 -4.73 -9.65 -20.18
CA ILE A 231 -3.99 -9.16 -21.36
C ILE A 231 -2.84 -8.21 -21.01
N GLN A 232 -2.95 -7.49 -19.89
CA GLN A 232 -1.93 -6.57 -19.41
C GLN A 232 -0.91 -7.25 -18.48
N THR A 233 -1.15 -8.51 -18.09
CA THR A 233 -0.30 -9.28 -17.17
C THR A 233 0.38 -10.48 -17.84
N MET A 234 0.47 -10.49 -19.16
CA MET A 234 1.07 -11.61 -19.92
C MET A 234 2.51 -11.90 -19.50
N GLY A 235 3.29 -10.89 -19.12
CA GLY A 235 4.64 -11.06 -18.59
C GLY A 235 4.66 -11.86 -17.28
N TYR A 236 3.75 -11.57 -16.36
CA TYR A 236 3.58 -12.36 -15.13
C TYR A 236 3.18 -13.80 -15.42
N GLN A 237 2.22 -14.02 -16.34
CA GLN A 237 1.82 -15.37 -16.74
C GLN A 237 3.00 -16.16 -17.29
N LYS A 238 3.80 -15.54 -18.15
CA LYS A 238 5.00 -16.19 -18.71
C LYS A 238 6.01 -16.56 -17.62
N ILE A 239 6.27 -15.69 -16.65
CA ILE A 239 7.17 -16.00 -15.53
C ILE A 239 6.63 -17.20 -14.72
N ILE A 240 5.33 -17.22 -14.43
CA ILE A 240 4.69 -18.29 -13.66
C ILE A 240 4.79 -19.62 -14.44
N ASP A 241 4.42 -19.62 -15.71
CA ASP A 241 4.40 -20.82 -16.56
C ASP A 241 5.83 -21.39 -16.75
N ASP A 242 6.80 -20.53 -17.06
CA ASP A 242 8.19 -20.93 -17.22
C ASP A 242 8.75 -21.51 -15.91
N LEU A 243 8.49 -20.86 -14.78
CA LEU A 243 8.96 -21.35 -13.47
C LEU A 243 8.30 -22.68 -13.07
N GLN A 244 7.00 -22.83 -13.28
CA GLN A 244 6.29 -24.09 -13.02
C GLN A 244 6.90 -25.21 -13.87
N LYS A 245 7.12 -24.96 -15.15
CA LYS A 245 7.74 -25.94 -16.05
C LYS A 245 9.13 -26.34 -15.58
N TRP A 246 10.00 -25.37 -15.28
CA TRP A 246 11.37 -25.67 -14.83
C TRP A 246 11.37 -26.45 -13.51
N LEU A 247 10.47 -26.12 -12.59
CA LEU A 247 10.36 -26.84 -11.32
C LEU A 247 9.85 -28.27 -11.52
N CYS A 248 8.90 -28.51 -12.43
CA CYS A 248 8.48 -29.86 -12.81
C CYS A 248 9.65 -30.67 -13.41
N ASP A 249 10.39 -30.06 -14.33
CA ASP A 249 11.55 -30.71 -14.99
C ASP A 249 12.64 -31.09 -13.95
N ILE A 250 12.89 -30.23 -12.96
CA ILE A 250 13.90 -30.45 -11.93
C ILE A 250 13.46 -31.52 -10.91
N THR A 251 12.19 -31.50 -10.51
CA THR A 251 11.68 -32.35 -9.42
C THR A 251 11.07 -33.65 -9.88
N GLY A 252 10.69 -33.76 -11.16
CA GLY A 252 9.96 -34.89 -11.72
C GLY A 252 8.47 -34.95 -11.31
N PHE A 253 7.91 -33.88 -10.75
CA PHE A 253 6.48 -33.80 -10.48
C PHE A 253 5.68 -33.43 -11.75
N ASP A 254 4.45 -33.90 -11.80
CA ASP A 254 3.54 -33.61 -12.93
C ASP A 254 3.04 -32.18 -12.93
N SER A 255 2.93 -31.55 -11.76
CA SER A 255 2.52 -30.15 -11.63
C SER A 255 3.03 -29.51 -10.35
N ILE A 256 3.14 -28.19 -10.35
CA ILE A 256 3.60 -27.36 -9.22
C ILE A 256 2.68 -26.17 -9.04
N SER A 257 2.36 -25.85 -7.80
CA SER A 257 1.65 -24.61 -7.46
C SER A 257 2.63 -23.60 -6.84
N LEU A 258 2.61 -22.36 -7.35
CA LEU A 258 3.35 -21.22 -6.81
C LEU A 258 2.50 -20.33 -5.87
N GLN A 259 1.29 -20.79 -5.53
CA GLN A 259 0.35 -20.05 -4.68
C GLN A 259 0.78 -19.93 -3.19
N PRO A 260 1.38 -20.96 -2.56
CA PRO A 260 1.73 -20.89 -1.15
C PRO A 260 2.74 -19.76 -0.83
N ASN A 261 2.43 -18.93 0.17
CA ASN A 261 3.30 -17.83 0.60
C ASN A 261 4.27 -18.22 1.73
N ALA A 262 4.08 -19.38 2.34
CA ALA A 262 4.92 -19.86 3.44
C ALA A 262 4.90 -21.39 3.52
N GLY A 263 5.94 -21.97 4.15
CA GLY A 263 6.04 -23.41 4.33
C GLY A 263 4.90 -24.05 5.14
N SER A 264 4.14 -23.25 5.89
CA SER A 264 2.98 -23.72 6.65
C SER A 264 1.69 -23.82 5.83
N GLN A 265 1.68 -23.40 4.58
CA GLN A 265 0.57 -23.54 3.65
C GLN A 265 0.67 -24.81 2.83
#